data_e0217d36a7a862b20624d09098cd228a
#
_entry.id   e0217d36a7a862b20624d09098cd228a
#
_cell.length_a   1.000
_cell.length_b   1.000
_cell.length_c   1.000
_cell.angle_alpha   90.00
_cell.angle_beta   90.00
_cell.angle_gamma   90.00
#
_symmetry.space_group_name_H-M   'P 1'
#
loop_
_entity.id
_entity.type
_entity.pdbx_description
1 polymer ?
#
loop_
_entity_poly.entity_id
_entity_poly.type
_entity_poly.pdbx_seq_one_letter_code
_entity_poly.pdbx_strand_id
1 'polypeptide(L)'
;DSTEFYDFNYKLPTDVKARQTIPNAFKLMQNFPNPFNLTTTIIFKIVKTGFVKLILLDVLGRRIKTLVNEMKSPGSYSVTLDASNLSSGIYFYRLSVGNFNDVKKMILLK
;
A
#
# COMPACT_ATOMS: atom_id res chain seq x y z
N ASP A 1 -26.60 15.24 17.56
CA ASP A 1 -26.24 15.37 17.93
C ASP A 1 -25.68 14.87 17.77
N SER A 2 -26.07 14.98 17.55
CA SER A 2 -25.71 15.06 17.82
C SER A 2 -25.06 14.61 17.70
N THR A 3 -25.80 14.95 17.73
CA THR A 3 -25.34 14.97 17.85
C THR A 3 -24.69 14.46 17.49
N GLU A 4 -24.95 14.73 17.60
CA GLU A 4 -24.57 14.58 17.51
C GLU A 4 -23.87 14.15 17.00
N PHE A 5 -24.14 14.47 16.88
CA PHE A 5 -23.77 14.16 16.71
C PHE A 5 -23.23 13.61 16.36
N TYR A 6 -23.55 14.08 16.21
CA TYR A 6 -23.29 13.66 16.14
C TYR A 6 -22.98 13.04 15.73
N ASP A 7 -23.78 13.39 15.53
CA ASP A 7 -23.69 13.17 15.36
C ASP A 7 -23.41 12.58 14.94
N PHE A 8 -23.50 12.91 14.89
CA PHE A 8 -23.48 12.58 14.74
C PHE A 8 -23.31 11.97 14.34
N ASN A 9 -23.93 12.20 13.89
CA ASN A 9 -23.82 12.15 13.74
C ASN A 9 -23.63 11.57 13.41
N TYR A 10 -23.84 11.55 13.16
CA TYR A 10 -23.68 11.26 12.93
C TYR A 10 -23.60 10.54 12.49
N LYS A 11 -24.13 10.50 12.15
CA LYS A 11 -24.09 10.18 11.80
C LYS A 11 -23.90 9.49 11.21
N LEU A 12 -24.25 9.30 10.92
CA LEU A 12 -24.11 8.90 10.40
C LEU A 12 -24.01 8.16 9.99
N PRO A 13 -24.28 7.84 9.79
CA PRO A 13 -24.18 7.33 9.42
C PRO A 13 -24.10 6.55 8.97
N THR A 14 -24.32 6.48 8.64
CA THR A 14 -24.16 5.99 8.29
C THR A 14 -23.88 5.31 7.68
N ASP A 15 -24.03 5.26 7.34
CA ASP A 15 -23.70 4.79 6.82
C ASP A 15 -23.16 4.20 6.25
N VAL A 16 -23.19 4.22 5.99
CA VAL A 16 -22.69 3.80 5.61
C VAL A 16 -22.10 3.21 5.20
N LYS A 17 -22.10 3.26 4.90
CA LYS A 17 -21.54 2.71 4.73
C LYS A 17 -20.94 1.94 4.28
N ALA A 18 -20.98 2.48 4.36
CA ALA A 18 -20.17 1.53 4.27
C ALA A 18 -19.92 0.37 3.50
N ARG A 19 -19.89 -0.41 3.36
CA ARG A 19 -19.65 -1.35 2.46
C ARG A 19 -18.92 -0.87 1.34
N GLN A 20 -18.11 -0.02 1.52
CA GLN A 20 -17.37 0.56 0.49
C GLN A 20 -16.41 -0.39 -0.11
N THR A 21 -16.44 -0.53 -1.40
CA THR A 21 -15.48 -1.34 -2.14
C THR A 21 -14.42 -0.47 -2.81
N ILE A 22 -14.68 0.84 -2.92
CA ILE A 22 -13.74 1.77 -3.53
C ILE A 22 -13.05 2.57 -2.44
N PRO A 23 -11.71 2.55 -2.39
CA PRO A 23 -10.99 3.33 -1.40
C PRO A 23 -11.26 4.81 -1.58
N ASN A 24 -11.22 5.58 -0.48
CA ASN A 24 -11.41 7.01 -0.54
C ASN A 24 -10.08 7.78 -0.51
N ALA A 25 -8.96 7.09 -0.53
CA ALA A 25 -7.64 7.71 -0.58
C ALA A 25 -6.62 6.72 -1.11
N PHE A 26 -5.61 7.25 -1.82
CA PHE A 26 -4.45 6.44 -2.17
C PHE A 26 -3.75 6.04 -0.89
N LYS A 27 -3.25 4.81 -0.82
CA LYS A 27 -2.60 4.34 0.39
C LYS A 27 -1.63 3.23 0.08
N LEU A 28 -0.46 3.29 0.72
CA LEU A 28 0.52 2.22 0.70
C LEU A 28 0.59 1.66 2.12
N MET A 29 0.31 0.36 2.25
CA MET A 29 0.30 -0.28 3.56
C MET A 29 1.67 -0.83 3.90
N GLN A 30 1.92 -1.00 5.21
CA GLN A 30 3.12 -1.67 5.65
C GLN A 30 3.05 -3.14 5.23
N ASN A 31 4.15 -3.69 4.72
CA ASN A 31 4.19 -5.09 4.32
C ASN A 31 3.97 -6.00 5.52
N PHE A 32 3.43 -7.17 5.26
CA PHE A 32 3.19 -8.14 6.32
C PHE A 32 3.51 -9.54 5.80
N PRO A 33 4.28 -10.33 6.55
CA PRO A 33 4.93 -9.99 7.81
C PRO A 33 6.10 -9.03 7.63
N ASN A 34 6.47 -8.35 8.72
CA ASN A 34 7.62 -7.46 8.75
C ASN A 34 8.17 -7.41 10.17
N PRO A 35 9.37 -7.93 10.47
CA PRO A 35 10.31 -8.52 9.50
C PRO A 35 9.77 -9.78 8.85
N PHE A 36 10.33 -10.11 7.71
CA PHE A 36 9.88 -11.29 6.98
C PHE A 36 11.06 -12.20 6.62
N ASN A 37 10.72 -13.45 6.36
CA ASN A 37 11.70 -14.45 5.96
C ASN A 37 11.23 -15.04 4.64
N LEU A 38 11.87 -14.65 3.56
CA LEU A 38 11.64 -15.04 2.18
C LEU A 38 10.47 -14.33 1.52
N THR A 39 9.26 -14.35 2.07
CA THR A 39 8.12 -13.73 1.40
C THR A 39 7.36 -12.75 2.30
N THR A 40 6.80 -11.73 1.69
CA THR A 40 5.96 -10.76 2.37
C THR A 40 4.93 -10.24 1.38
N THR A 41 3.84 -9.68 1.88
CA THR A 41 2.77 -9.13 1.06
C THR A 41 2.68 -7.62 1.25
N ILE A 42 2.58 -6.91 0.15
CA ILE A 42 2.42 -5.46 0.12
C ILE A 42 1.02 -5.18 -0.40
N ILE A 43 0.26 -4.37 0.32
CA ILE A 43 -1.08 -3.98 -0.10
C ILE A 43 -1.10 -2.49 -0.37
N PHE A 44 -1.76 -2.10 -1.45
CA PHE A 44 -1.93 -0.68 -1.76
C PHE A 44 -3.34 -0.44 -2.30
N LYS A 45 -3.79 0.80 -2.18
CA LYS A 45 -5.12 1.22 -2.61
C LYS A 45 -5.01 2.43 -3.52
N ILE A 46 -5.78 2.43 -4.60
CA ILE A 46 -5.83 3.57 -5.50
C ILE A 46 -7.29 4.00 -5.68
N VAL A 47 -7.48 5.31 -5.84
CA VAL A 47 -8.83 5.89 -5.85
C VAL A 47 -9.33 6.22 -7.24
N LYS A 48 -8.44 6.25 -8.23
CA LYS A 48 -8.85 6.46 -9.62
C LYS A 48 -7.85 5.76 -10.52
N THR A 49 -8.31 5.44 -11.73
CA THR A 49 -7.48 4.78 -12.73
C THR A 49 -6.20 5.56 -12.97
N GLY A 50 -5.09 4.88 -13.00
CA GLY A 50 -3.81 5.49 -13.24
C GLY A 50 -2.72 4.46 -13.46
N PHE A 51 -1.57 4.95 -13.90
CA PHE A 51 -0.40 4.11 -14.10
C PHE A 51 0.28 3.92 -12.75
N VAL A 52 0.40 2.67 -12.33
CA VAL A 52 0.92 2.32 -11.01
C VAL A 52 2.33 1.77 -11.15
N LYS A 53 3.24 2.30 -10.35
CA LYS A 53 4.61 1.83 -10.29
C LYS A 53 4.95 1.53 -8.84
N LEU A 54 5.30 0.29 -8.56
CA LEU A 54 5.73 -0.14 -7.23
C LEU A 54 7.13 -0.73 -7.37
N ILE A 55 8.10 -0.10 -6.71
CA ILE A 55 9.51 -0.38 -6.90
C ILE A 55 10.16 -0.75 -5.58
N LEU A 56 10.98 -1.80 -5.60
CA LEU A 56 11.80 -2.20 -4.46
C LEU A 56 13.15 -1.52 -4.55
N LEU A 57 13.59 -0.90 -3.46
CA LEU A 57 14.84 -0.14 -3.40
C LEU A 57 15.72 -0.67 -2.27
N ASP A 58 17.03 -0.52 -2.43
CA ASP A 58 17.98 -0.81 -1.34
C ASP A 58 18.17 0.42 -0.47
N VAL A 59 19.06 0.32 0.54
CA VAL A 59 19.29 1.42 1.47
C VAL A 59 19.92 2.64 0.83
N LEU A 60 20.53 2.48 -0.33
CA LEU A 60 21.12 3.58 -1.07
C LEU A 60 20.14 4.21 -2.05
N GLY A 61 18.90 3.71 -2.07
CA GLY A 61 17.88 4.23 -2.98
C GLY A 61 17.98 3.67 -4.38
N ARG A 62 18.77 2.62 -4.59
CA ARG A 62 18.91 2.02 -5.92
C ARG A 62 17.77 1.05 -6.17
N ARG A 63 17.23 1.08 -7.38
CA ARG A 63 16.16 0.18 -7.74
C ARG A 63 16.70 -1.25 -7.86
N ILE A 64 16.08 -2.16 -7.13
CA ILE A 64 16.43 -3.58 -7.17
C ILE A 64 15.47 -4.31 -8.11
N LYS A 65 14.18 -4.00 -8.02
CA LYS A 65 13.18 -4.73 -8.75
C LYS A 65 11.93 -3.87 -8.91
N THR A 66 11.25 -4.00 -10.05
CA THR A 66 9.97 -3.38 -10.27
C THR A 66 8.89 -4.42 -10.00
N LEU A 67 8.02 -4.14 -9.03
CA LEU A 67 6.99 -5.09 -8.61
C LEU A 67 5.69 -4.91 -9.37
N VAL A 68 5.32 -3.66 -9.67
CA VAL A 68 4.13 -3.34 -10.45
C VAL A 68 4.50 -2.22 -11.41
N ASN A 69 4.03 -2.30 -12.65
CA ASN A 69 4.34 -1.31 -13.67
C ASN A 69 3.25 -1.39 -14.74
N GLU A 70 2.04 -0.94 -14.40
CA GLU A 70 0.90 -1.06 -15.31
C GLU A 70 -0.25 -0.17 -14.87
N MET A 71 -1.20 0.02 -15.79
CA MET A 71 -2.43 0.74 -15.49
C MET A 71 -3.31 -0.12 -14.58
N LYS A 72 -3.96 0.53 -13.60
CA LYS A 72 -4.90 -0.15 -12.74
C LYS A 72 -6.12 0.72 -12.47
N SER A 73 -7.24 0.05 -12.25
CA SER A 73 -8.51 0.69 -11.89
C SER A 73 -8.54 0.95 -10.38
N PRO A 74 -9.45 1.79 -9.90
CA PRO A 74 -9.61 2.00 -8.46
C PRO A 74 -9.84 0.68 -7.74
N GLY A 75 -9.25 0.52 -6.57
CA GLY A 75 -9.41 -0.68 -5.77
C GLY A 75 -8.24 -0.94 -4.86
N SER A 76 -8.27 -2.10 -4.21
CA SER A 76 -7.20 -2.60 -3.36
C SER A 76 -6.47 -3.70 -4.09
N TYR A 77 -5.15 -3.68 -3.99
CA TYR A 77 -4.30 -4.67 -4.66
C TYR A 77 -3.28 -5.21 -3.70
N SER A 78 -2.86 -6.45 -3.93
CA SER A 78 -1.80 -7.05 -3.13
C SER A 78 -0.74 -7.63 -4.05
N VAL A 79 0.51 -7.52 -3.60
CA VAL A 79 1.66 -8.03 -4.31
C VAL A 79 2.48 -8.86 -3.34
N THR A 80 2.80 -10.10 -3.73
CA THR A 80 3.65 -10.95 -2.91
C THR A 80 5.08 -10.81 -3.42
N LEU A 81 5.99 -10.48 -2.52
CA LEU A 81 7.41 -10.38 -2.83
C LEU A 81 8.11 -11.62 -2.34
N ASP A 82 8.81 -12.31 -3.26
CA ASP A 82 9.70 -13.41 -2.94
C ASP A 82 11.11 -12.87 -2.94
N ALA A 83 11.73 -12.80 -1.78
CA ALA A 83 13.06 -12.23 -1.60
C ALA A 83 14.13 -13.29 -1.44
N SER A 84 13.90 -14.49 -1.97
CA SER A 84 14.86 -15.58 -1.82
C SER A 84 16.23 -15.25 -2.43
N ASN A 85 16.27 -14.34 -3.41
CA ASN A 85 17.52 -13.93 -4.04
C ASN A 85 18.15 -12.69 -3.42
N LEU A 86 17.57 -12.18 -2.34
CA LEU A 86 18.08 -10.97 -1.70
C LEU A 86 18.78 -11.30 -0.39
N SER A 87 19.71 -10.43 0.00
CA SER A 87 20.42 -10.55 1.28
C SER A 87 19.56 -10.04 2.41
N SER A 88 19.76 -10.57 3.62
CA SER A 88 19.15 -10.01 4.82
C SER A 88 19.51 -8.54 4.93
N GLY A 89 18.56 -7.74 5.35
CA GLY A 89 18.80 -6.32 5.51
C GLY A 89 17.55 -5.48 5.37
N ILE A 90 17.78 -4.18 5.23
CA ILE A 90 16.71 -3.19 5.13
C ILE A 90 16.50 -2.84 3.67
N TYR A 91 15.23 -2.78 3.28
CA TYR A 91 14.82 -2.40 1.94
C TYR A 91 13.67 -1.40 2.04
N PHE A 92 13.43 -0.69 0.96
CA PHE A 92 12.31 0.25 0.88
C PHE A 92 11.47 -0.11 -0.35
N TYR A 93 10.21 0.22 -0.31
CA TYR A 93 9.38 0.10 -1.50
C TYR A 93 8.58 1.39 -1.67
N ARG A 94 8.49 1.84 -2.92
CA ARG A 94 7.86 3.10 -3.25
C ARG A 94 6.71 2.88 -4.23
N LEU A 95 5.56 3.46 -3.89
CA LEU A 95 4.39 3.45 -4.75
C LEU A 95 4.24 4.83 -5.38
N SER A 96 4.11 4.85 -6.71
CA SER A 96 3.87 6.09 -7.46
C SER A 96 2.65 5.90 -8.32
N VAL A 97 1.67 6.79 -8.18
CA VAL A 97 0.45 6.81 -8.99
C VAL A 97 0.09 8.28 -9.20
N GLY A 98 0.25 8.78 -10.43
CA GLY A 98 0.03 10.20 -10.68
C GLY A 98 0.93 11.03 -9.80
N ASN A 99 0.33 11.92 -9.01
CA ASN A 99 1.07 12.79 -8.09
C ASN A 99 1.28 12.16 -6.72
N PHE A 100 0.70 10.98 -6.49
CA PHE A 100 0.85 10.31 -5.22
C PHE A 100 2.16 9.52 -5.17
N ASN A 101 2.91 9.70 -4.10
CA ASN A 101 4.14 8.94 -3.83
C ASN A 101 4.19 8.61 -2.36
N ASP A 102 4.52 7.38 -2.04
CA ASP A 102 4.74 6.98 -0.66
C ASP A 102 5.81 5.90 -0.61
N VAL A 103 6.55 5.87 0.49
CA VAL A 103 7.66 4.94 0.68
C VAL A 103 7.51 4.28 2.05
N LYS A 104 7.73 2.97 2.09
CA LYS A 104 7.71 2.22 3.33
C LYS A 104 9.00 1.42 3.46
N LYS A 105 9.36 1.08 4.68
CA LYS A 105 10.54 0.30 4.99
C LYS A 105 10.14 -1.14 5.31
N MET A 106 10.96 -2.10 4.85
CA MET A 106 10.77 -3.50 5.20
C MET A 106 12.09 -4.10 5.65
N ILE A 107 12.02 -5.13 6.47
CA ILE A 107 13.21 -5.80 7.01
C ILE A 107 13.15 -7.27 6.63
N LEU A 108 14.19 -7.74 5.96
CA LEU A 108 14.35 -9.14 5.58
C LEU A 108 15.33 -9.81 6.52
N LEU A 109 14.87 -10.86 7.20
CA LEU A 109 15.68 -11.63 8.13
C LEU A 109 15.69 -13.09 7.65
N LYS A 110 16.69 -13.47 6.94
CA LYS A 110 16.85 -14.85 6.47
C LYS A 110 17.42 -15.73 7.54
#